data_751c44e634330528e2e39c8acb32cc78
#
_entry.id   751c44e634330528e2e39c8acb32cc78
#
_cell.length_a   1.000
_cell.length_b   1.000
_cell.length_c   1.000
_cell.angle_alpha   90.00
_cell.angle_beta   90.00
_cell.angle_gamma   90.00
#
_symmetry.space_group_name_H-M   'P 1'
#
loop_
_entity.id
_entity.type
_entity.pdbx_description
1 polymer ?
#
loop_
_entity_poly.entity_id
_entity_poly.type
_entity_poly.pdbx_seq_one_letter_code
_entity_poly.pdbx_strand_id
1 'polypeptide(L)'
;AQDAAPLRAGRIGEEPLDALAHHADALQEATGSHAMVCVHNGKVVSFGAIERATAEAVVRALPQDASDLLVRDKLGDWPLELQPTLGKWVGMLALPFDPPGGGWCLLLRTEQIEQVAWAGRPEKTVAHGPLGVRLTPRGSFDAWHETVLGHAQAWEAPVQSNARLMLSELLRASNARRAQTESTRAQLLAMLGHDLRDPLHSINMAGTLLERGNGNNQPTLGKRIQSSSNRMQRLIGQVLDMSRIDGGMGLGILLAPLDLAELVEDMVEEMRLAWPAITYEYTKPEATLVRADAGRMSQVLSNLMSNARHHGHVGHPIRVRLFSGAGWATLEVANNGTPIAEELASTLFNPFKRSSLHNPQNRTGMGLGLYIIASIVREHEGEISYRHEGGQVVFSVRLPLAEMDRAGPT
;
A
#
# COMPACT_ATOMS: atom_id res chain seq x y z
N ALA A 1 9.25 18.49 24.10
CA ALA A 1 10.22 17.65 23.39
C ALA A 1 9.97 16.15 23.60
N GLN A 2 9.09 15.77 24.51
CA GLN A 2 8.73 14.37 24.79
C GLN A 2 7.55 13.87 23.96
N ASP A 3 6.68 14.75 23.47
CA ASP A 3 5.43 14.36 22.80
C ASP A 3 5.56 14.12 21.28
N ALA A 4 6.74 14.32 20.69
CA ALA A 4 7.01 13.98 19.29
C ALA A 4 7.52 12.51 19.10
N ALA A 5 7.63 11.75 20.19
CA ALA A 5 8.16 10.38 20.19
C ALA A 5 7.29 9.34 19.43
N PRO A 6 5.95 9.43 19.38
CA PRO A 6 5.13 8.42 18.71
C PRO A 6 5.40 8.29 17.21
N LEU A 7 5.72 9.41 16.53
CA LEU A 7 5.93 9.40 15.07
C LEU A 7 7.29 8.83 14.63
N ARG A 8 8.28 8.76 15.54
CA ARG A 8 9.59 8.16 15.24
C ARG A 8 9.57 6.63 15.17
N ALA A 9 8.53 5.99 15.69
CA ALA A 9 8.40 4.54 15.71
C ALA A 9 7.69 3.96 14.49
N GLY A 10 7.18 4.78 13.55
CA GLY A 10 6.57 4.33 12.30
C GLY A 10 7.60 3.54 11.48
N ARG A 11 7.29 2.28 11.18
CA ARG A 11 8.15 1.44 10.34
C ARG A 11 8.29 2.10 8.98
N ILE A 12 9.52 2.24 8.49
CA ILE A 12 9.83 2.64 7.12
C ILE A 12 9.09 1.66 6.20
N GLY A 13 7.98 2.11 5.59
CA GLY A 13 7.14 1.28 4.70
C GLY A 13 5.63 1.33 4.98
N GLU A 14 5.18 1.82 6.14
CA GLU A 14 3.74 2.05 6.39
C GLU A 14 3.21 3.23 5.58
N GLU A 15 1.96 3.14 5.13
CA GLU A 15 1.31 4.28 4.50
C GLU A 15 1.17 5.41 5.51
N PRO A 16 1.40 6.69 5.11
CA PRO A 16 1.26 7.82 6.03
C PRO A 16 -0.10 7.87 6.71
N LEU A 17 -1.17 7.43 6.02
CA LEU A 17 -2.51 7.31 6.58
C LEU A 17 -2.58 6.28 7.71
N ASP A 18 -1.95 5.11 7.55
CA ASP A 18 -1.99 4.04 8.54
C ASP A 18 -1.21 4.44 9.80
N ALA A 19 -0.06 5.09 9.62
CA ALA A 19 0.72 5.63 10.74
C ALA A 19 -0.05 6.72 11.51
N LEU A 20 -0.73 7.63 10.81
CA LEU A 20 -1.59 8.65 11.42
C LEU A 20 -2.81 8.03 12.10
N ALA A 21 -3.41 6.99 11.50
CA ALA A 21 -4.54 6.27 12.06
C ALA A 21 -4.21 5.61 13.40
N HIS A 22 -3.05 4.95 13.49
CA HIS A 22 -2.60 4.31 14.74
C HIS A 22 -2.38 5.29 15.89
N HIS A 23 -2.07 6.55 15.59
CA HIS A 23 -1.77 7.57 16.58
C HIS A 23 -2.88 8.64 16.72
N ALA A 24 -4.06 8.42 16.13
CA ALA A 24 -5.13 9.41 16.07
C ALA A 24 -5.56 9.92 17.44
N ASP A 25 -5.81 9.02 18.39
CA ASP A 25 -6.26 9.38 19.75
C ASP A 25 -5.19 10.19 20.50
N ALA A 26 -3.92 9.76 20.43
CA ALA A 26 -2.82 10.47 21.05
C ALA A 26 -2.61 11.87 20.47
N LEU A 27 -2.79 12.03 19.15
CA LEU A 27 -2.70 13.31 18.48
C LEU A 27 -3.85 14.24 18.85
N GLN A 28 -5.06 13.70 18.97
CA GLN A 28 -6.22 14.47 19.42
C GLN A 28 -6.05 14.96 20.87
N GLU A 29 -5.58 14.09 21.75
CA GLU A 29 -5.31 14.45 23.14
C GLU A 29 -4.20 15.51 23.25
N ALA A 30 -3.06 15.30 22.60
CA ALA A 30 -1.92 16.22 22.64
C ALA A 30 -2.22 17.61 22.06
N THR A 31 -3.16 17.71 21.11
CA THR A 31 -3.54 18.96 20.47
C THR A 31 -4.82 19.57 21.00
N GLY A 32 -5.56 18.86 21.87
CA GLY A 32 -6.89 19.26 22.34
C GLY A 32 -7.89 19.35 21.20
N SER A 33 -7.75 18.54 20.16
CA SER A 33 -8.70 18.46 19.06
C SER A 33 -9.79 17.42 19.35
N HIS A 34 -10.97 17.63 18.80
CA HIS A 34 -12.14 16.77 19.03
C HIS A 34 -12.41 15.80 17.87
N ALA A 35 -11.76 16.03 16.74
CA ALA A 35 -11.76 15.11 15.59
C ALA A 35 -10.48 15.28 14.77
N MET A 36 -10.13 14.22 14.04
CA MET A 36 -9.05 14.23 13.07
C MET A 36 -9.55 13.69 11.73
N VAL A 37 -9.16 14.34 10.64
CA VAL A 37 -9.44 13.88 9.26
C VAL A 37 -8.13 13.80 8.51
N CYS A 38 -7.85 12.62 7.95
CA CYS A 38 -6.68 12.38 7.13
C CYS A 38 -7.07 12.10 5.70
N VAL A 39 -6.36 12.69 4.76
CA VAL A 39 -6.56 12.50 3.32
C VAL A 39 -5.23 12.17 2.66
N HIS A 40 -5.23 11.20 1.78
CA HIS A 40 -4.08 10.89 0.92
C HIS A 40 -4.52 10.09 -0.29
N ASN A 41 -4.06 10.46 -1.48
CA ASN A 41 -4.40 9.79 -2.75
C ASN A 41 -5.93 9.59 -2.94
N GLY A 42 -6.73 10.57 -2.55
CA GLY A 42 -8.20 10.53 -2.66
C GLY A 42 -8.92 9.70 -1.60
N LYS A 43 -8.21 8.98 -0.73
CA LYS A 43 -8.79 8.25 0.39
C LYS A 43 -8.94 9.18 1.59
N VAL A 44 -10.14 9.26 2.16
CA VAL A 44 -10.46 10.07 3.35
C VAL A 44 -10.74 9.13 4.52
N VAL A 45 -10.07 9.36 5.63
CA VAL A 45 -10.28 8.64 6.90
C VAL A 45 -10.52 9.66 8.00
N SER A 46 -11.54 9.45 8.82
CA SER A 46 -11.90 10.36 9.90
C SER A 46 -11.94 9.63 11.26
N PHE A 47 -11.55 10.33 12.30
CA PHE A 47 -11.51 9.88 13.68
C PHE A 47 -12.25 10.89 14.55
N GLY A 48 -12.99 10.41 15.57
CA GLY A 48 -13.86 11.25 16.40
C GLY A 48 -15.26 11.41 15.80
N ALA A 49 -16.08 12.28 16.41
CA ALA A 49 -17.51 12.40 16.11
C ALA A 49 -17.81 13.38 14.94
N ILE A 50 -17.03 13.35 13.87
CA ILE A 50 -17.28 14.14 12.65
C ILE A 50 -18.04 13.31 11.63
N GLU A 51 -19.07 13.90 11.03
CA GLU A 51 -19.83 13.27 9.95
C GLU A 51 -18.99 13.22 8.66
N ARG A 52 -19.10 12.13 7.92
CA ARG A 52 -18.35 11.91 6.68
C ARG A 52 -18.59 13.02 5.66
N ALA A 53 -19.85 13.48 5.52
CA ALA A 53 -20.21 14.56 4.60
C ALA A 53 -19.49 15.87 4.94
N THR A 54 -19.40 16.21 6.22
CA THR A 54 -18.66 17.38 6.72
C THR A 54 -17.17 17.23 6.48
N ALA A 55 -16.58 16.06 6.78
CA ALA A 55 -15.17 15.79 6.52
C ALA A 55 -14.81 15.97 5.03
N GLU A 56 -15.61 15.39 4.14
CA GLU A 56 -15.42 15.52 2.68
C GLU A 56 -15.61 16.97 2.18
N ALA A 57 -16.53 17.72 2.78
CA ALA A 57 -16.73 19.12 2.45
C ALA A 57 -15.56 20.00 2.87
N VAL A 58 -15.03 19.78 4.08
CA VAL A 58 -13.82 20.46 4.58
C VAL A 58 -12.64 20.18 3.68
N VAL A 59 -12.41 18.91 3.30
CA VAL A 59 -11.32 18.50 2.42
C VAL A 59 -11.38 19.19 1.06
N ARG A 60 -12.57 19.29 0.45
CA ARG A 60 -12.76 19.98 -0.85
C ARG A 60 -12.44 21.47 -0.80
N ALA A 61 -12.54 22.09 0.36
CA ALA A 61 -12.26 23.51 0.55
C ALA A 61 -10.79 23.84 0.87
N LEU A 62 -9.91 22.82 0.91
CA LEU A 62 -8.48 23.01 1.16
C LEU A 62 -7.77 23.53 -0.08
N PRO A 63 -6.85 24.48 0.05
CA PRO A 63 -6.03 24.95 -1.06
C PRO A 63 -5.09 23.85 -1.54
N GLN A 64 -4.96 23.71 -2.87
CA GLN A 64 -4.08 22.69 -3.46
C GLN A 64 -2.58 23.00 -3.33
N ASP A 65 -2.24 24.28 -3.16
CA ASP A 65 -0.84 24.74 -3.16
C ASP A 65 -0.29 25.07 -1.76
N ALA A 66 -0.96 24.65 -0.69
CA ALA A 66 -0.50 24.94 0.66
C ALA A 66 0.77 24.16 0.99
N SER A 67 1.78 24.88 1.48
CA SER A 67 3.07 24.34 1.91
C SER A 67 3.35 24.49 3.40
N ASP A 68 2.49 25.22 4.14
CA ASP A 68 2.62 25.48 5.59
C ASP A 68 1.28 25.20 6.27
N LEU A 69 1.28 25.21 7.59
CA LEU A 69 0.09 25.02 8.41
C LEU A 69 -1.01 26.02 8.06
N LEU A 70 -2.23 25.53 7.97
CA LEU A 70 -3.42 26.38 7.94
C LEU A 70 -4.08 26.36 9.31
N VAL A 71 -4.29 27.54 9.86
CA VAL A 71 -4.90 27.74 11.17
C VAL A 71 -6.20 28.50 11.00
N ARG A 72 -7.29 27.98 11.55
CA ARG A 72 -8.59 28.65 11.64
C ARG A 72 -9.14 28.44 13.04
N ASP A 73 -9.63 29.50 13.67
CA ASP A 73 -10.23 29.45 14.98
C ASP A 73 -11.60 30.17 15.05
N LYS A 74 -12.02 30.79 13.91
CA LYS A 74 -13.27 31.52 13.78
C LYS A 74 -14.09 31.03 12.60
N LEU A 75 -15.40 31.02 12.75
CA LEU A 75 -16.31 30.67 11.66
C LEU A 75 -16.15 31.60 10.45
N GLY A 76 -15.81 32.89 10.68
CA GLY A 76 -15.51 33.85 9.62
C GLY A 76 -14.29 33.54 8.77
N ASP A 77 -13.38 32.66 9.22
CA ASP A 77 -12.18 32.24 8.47
C ASP A 77 -12.52 31.20 7.40
N TRP A 78 -13.75 30.68 7.42
CA TRP A 78 -14.20 29.66 6.49
C TRP A 78 -14.97 30.27 5.32
N PRO A 79 -14.92 29.64 4.11
CA PRO A 79 -15.74 30.08 2.99
C PRO A 79 -17.22 30.10 3.37
N LEU A 80 -17.94 31.16 2.97
CA LEU A 80 -19.37 31.37 3.31
C LEU A 80 -20.24 30.15 2.91
N GLU A 81 -19.93 29.54 1.78
CA GLU A 81 -20.66 28.39 1.25
C GLU A 81 -20.52 27.13 2.12
N LEU A 82 -19.41 27.03 2.86
CA LEU A 82 -19.11 25.87 3.70
C LEU A 82 -19.65 26.02 5.12
N GLN A 83 -19.82 27.23 5.62
CA GLN A 83 -20.22 27.50 6.99
C GLN A 83 -21.48 26.74 7.45
N PRO A 84 -22.55 26.61 6.63
CA PRO A 84 -23.73 25.85 7.04
C PRO A 84 -23.45 24.34 7.23
N THR A 85 -22.45 23.78 6.51
CA THR A 85 -22.10 22.36 6.56
C THR A 85 -21.17 22.02 7.72
N LEU A 86 -20.48 23.03 8.27
CA LEU A 86 -19.54 22.82 9.37
C LEU A 86 -20.22 22.45 10.68
N GLY A 87 -21.45 22.92 10.92
CA GLY A 87 -22.18 22.72 12.17
C GLY A 87 -21.38 23.26 13.35
N LYS A 88 -21.00 22.35 14.24
CA LYS A 88 -20.19 22.70 15.45
C LYS A 88 -18.68 22.85 15.21
N TRP A 89 -18.17 22.50 14.01
CA TRP A 89 -16.75 22.47 13.71
C TRP A 89 -16.24 23.84 13.22
N VAL A 90 -15.63 24.59 14.10
CA VAL A 90 -15.17 25.96 13.84
C VAL A 90 -13.66 26.05 13.74
N GLY A 91 -12.95 25.38 14.64
CA GLY A 91 -11.49 25.40 14.69
C GLY A 91 -10.87 24.35 13.77
N MET A 92 -9.81 24.70 13.05
CA MET A 92 -9.03 23.78 12.22
C MET A 92 -7.53 24.10 12.31
N LEU A 93 -6.74 23.05 12.47
CA LEU A 93 -5.28 23.06 12.24
C LEU A 93 -4.98 22.01 11.19
N ALA A 94 -4.58 22.45 10.00
CA ALA A 94 -4.37 21.58 8.85
C ALA A 94 -2.89 21.52 8.46
N LEU A 95 -2.39 20.29 8.26
CA LEU A 95 -1.00 19.97 7.93
C LEU A 95 -0.94 19.36 6.52
N PRO A 96 -0.42 20.07 5.49
CA PRO A 96 -0.22 19.55 4.14
C PRO A 96 1.06 18.70 4.09
N PHE A 97 0.96 17.40 4.32
CA PHE A 97 2.16 16.54 4.39
C PHE A 97 2.60 15.92 3.06
N ASP A 98 1.74 15.93 2.05
CA ASP A 98 2.04 15.43 0.71
C ASP A 98 1.25 16.22 -0.35
N PRO A 99 1.63 17.47 -0.68
CA PRO A 99 0.86 18.28 -1.62
C PRO A 99 0.61 17.63 -2.97
N PRO A 100 1.58 16.98 -3.65
CA PRO A 100 1.34 16.31 -4.92
C PRO A 100 0.41 15.08 -4.84
N GLY A 101 0.34 14.39 -3.70
CA GLY A 101 -0.58 13.29 -3.42
C GLY A 101 -1.88 13.74 -2.75
N GLY A 102 -2.07 15.05 -2.58
CA GLY A 102 -3.23 15.59 -1.86
C GLY A 102 -3.26 15.16 -0.39
N GLY A 103 -2.08 14.99 0.23
CA GLY A 103 -1.95 14.52 1.61
C GLY A 103 -2.19 15.61 2.65
N TRP A 104 -3.23 15.43 3.48
CA TRP A 104 -3.59 16.34 4.57
C TRP A 104 -3.87 15.59 5.86
N CYS A 105 -3.44 16.19 6.97
CA CYS A 105 -3.89 15.84 8.31
C CYS A 105 -4.59 17.05 8.93
N LEU A 106 -5.86 16.94 9.22
CA LEU A 106 -6.71 17.99 9.75
C LEU A 106 -7.08 17.67 11.18
N LEU A 107 -6.79 18.57 12.09
CA LEU A 107 -7.20 18.53 13.48
C LEU A 107 -8.32 19.55 13.68
N LEU A 108 -9.46 19.12 14.20
CA LEU A 108 -10.67 19.92 14.29
C LEU A 108 -11.10 20.16 15.72
N ARG A 109 -11.54 21.38 16.00
CA ARG A 109 -12.14 21.78 17.29
C ARG A 109 -13.57 22.24 17.10
N THR A 110 -14.40 21.93 18.08
CA THR A 110 -15.77 22.40 18.12
C THR A 110 -15.84 23.85 18.59
N GLU A 111 -16.93 24.51 18.27
CA GLU A 111 -17.26 25.82 18.79
C GLU A 111 -17.22 25.84 20.32
N GLN A 112 -16.63 26.90 20.88
CA GLN A 112 -16.63 27.19 22.29
C GLN A 112 -17.50 28.43 22.53
N ILE A 113 -18.55 28.28 23.28
CA ILE A 113 -19.40 29.39 23.64
C ILE A 113 -18.76 30.11 24.85
N GLU A 114 -18.29 31.33 24.63
CA GLU A 114 -17.74 32.18 25.67
C GLU A 114 -18.75 33.21 26.12
N GLN A 115 -18.91 33.35 27.45
CA GLN A 115 -19.64 34.46 28.05
C GLN A 115 -18.63 35.48 28.56
N VAL A 116 -18.51 36.60 27.84
CA VAL A 116 -17.66 37.71 28.26
C VAL A 116 -18.47 38.64 29.16
N ALA A 117 -18.05 38.77 30.41
CA ALA A 117 -18.67 39.70 31.36
C ALA A 117 -18.03 41.10 31.23
N TRP A 118 -18.83 42.06 30.87
CA TRP A 118 -18.41 43.46 30.79
C TRP A 118 -18.89 44.24 32.03
N ALA A 119 -18.09 45.18 32.52
CA ALA A 119 -18.51 46.12 33.55
C ALA A 119 -19.40 47.22 32.93
N GLY A 120 -20.72 46.88 32.80
CA GLY A 120 -21.73 47.73 32.23
C GLY A 120 -21.89 47.64 30.70
N ARG A 121 -23.08 47.91 30.23
CA ARG A 121 -23.43 47.88 28.79
C ARG A 121 -22.65 48.95 28.00
N PRO A 122 -22.09 48.67 26.85
CA PRO A 122 -21.26 49.62 26.11
C PRO A 122 -22.07 50.78 25.41
N GLU A 123 -23.35 50.89 25.68
CA GLU A 123 -24.19 51.93 25.09
C GLU A 123 -24.00 53.28 25.78
N LYS A 124 -23.72 54.30 25.01
CA LYS A 124 -23.72 55.70 25.48
C LYS A 124 -25.17 56.15 25.59
N THR A 125 -25.73 56.19 26.78
CA THR A 125 -27.03 56.80 26.98
C THR A 125 -26.92 58.31 26.88
N VAL A 126 -27.69 58.84 25.94
CA VAL A 126 -27.74 60.28 25.67
C VAL A 126 -29.01 60.79 26.29
N ALA A 127 -28.92 61.67 27.29
CA ALA A 127 -30.05 62.34 27.86
C ALA A 127 -30.23 63.74 27.26
N HIS A 128 -31.44 64.09 26.87
CA HIS A 128 -31.80 65.45 26.39
C HIS A 128 -32.17 66.31 27.61
N GLY A 129 -31.34 67.28 27.93
CA GLY A 129 -31.64 68.27 28.99
C GLY A 129 -31.94 69.64 28.40
N PRO A 130 -32.40 70.59 29.20
CA PRO A 130 -32.78 71.96 28.75
C PRO A 130 -31.62 72.77 28.11
N LEU A 131 -30.38 72.32 28.28
CA LEU A 131 -29.17 72.96 27.75
C LEU A 131 -28.50 72.13 26.61
N GLY A 132 -29.28 71.23 25.98
CA GLY A 132 -28.79 70.38 24.90
C GLY A 132 -28.50 68.95 25.32
N VAL A 133 -27.87 68.20 24.39
CA VAL A 133 -27.52 66.76 24.55
C VAL A 133 -26.39 66.62 25.54
N ARG A 134 -26.58 65.83 26.63
CA ARG A 134 -25.55 65.50 27.58
C ARG A 134 -25.31 63.97 27.61
N LEU A 135 -24.06 63.55 27.65
CA LEU A 135 -23.67 62.21 27.97
C LEU A 135 -23.89 61.96 29.46
N THR A 136 -24.79 61.05 29.82
CA THR A 136 -24.93 60.64 31.19
C THR A 136 -23.81 59.67 31.61
N PRO A 137 -23.26 59.80 32.86
CA PRO A 137 -22.38 58.79 33.39
C PRO A 137 -23.05 57.43 33.39
N ARG A 138 -22.32 56.34 33.17
CA ARG A 138 -22.86 54.97 33.23
C ARG A 138 -23.59 54.77 34.52
N GLY A 139 -24.94 54.56 34.42
CA GLY A 139 -25.83 54.45 35.58
C GLY A 139 -25.84 53.12 36.27
N SER A 140 -25.22 52.09 35.74
CA SER A 140 -25.22 50.76 36.33
C SER A 140 -23.86 50.09 36.03
N PHE A 141 -23.28 49.52 37.05
CA PHE A 141 -22.13 48.63 37.01
C PHE A 141 -22.57 47.16 36.96
N ASP A 142 -23.81 46.86 36.64
CA ASP A 142 -24.28 45.49 36.49
C ASP A 142 -23.48 44.78 35.40
N ALA A 143 -23.02 43.54 35.69
CA ALA A 143 -22.30 42.73 34.73
C ALA A 143 -23.20 42.42 33.53
N TRP A 144 -22.78 42.90 32.36
CA TRP A 144 -23.44 42.56 31.09
C TRP A 144 -22.68 41.42 30.47
N HIS A 145 -23.40 40.35 30.15
CA HIS A 145 -22.82 39.17 29.53
C HIS A 145 -23.06 39.18 28.03
N GLU A 146 -22.01 39.13 27.27
CA GLU A 146 -22.05 38.96 25.82
C GLU A 146 -21.70 37.51 25.51
N THR A 147 -22.57 36.85 24.78
CA THR A 147 -22.30 35.49 24.31
C THR A 147 -21.60 35.59 22.96
N VAL A 148 -20.34 35.18 22.93
CA VAL A 148 -19.55 35.14 21.71
C VAL A 148 -19.72 33.77 21.08
N LEU A 149 -20.24 33.76 19.86
CA LEU A 149 -20.48 32.56 19.03
C LEU A 149 -19.51 32.54 17.86
N GLY A 150 -19.33 31.36 17.23
CA GLY A 150 -18.52 31.22 16.03
C GLY A 150 -17.02 31.22 16.28
N HIS A 151 -16.59 30.91 17.51
CA HIS A 151 -15.18 30.78 17.85
C HIS A 151 -14.88 29.40 18.44
N ALA A 152 -13.72 28.84 18.12
CA ALA A 152 -13.14 27.68 18.79
C ALA A 152 -12.02 28.14 19.73
N GLN A 153 -11.59 27.28 20.62
CA GLN A 153 -10.39 27.51 21.42
C GLN A 153 -9.21 27.79 20.47
N ALA A 154 -8.52 28.91 20.66
CA ALA A 154 -7.40 29.28 19.82
C ALA A 154 -6.27 28.22 19.86
N TRP A 155 -5.60 28.04 18.74
CA TRP A 155 -4.44 27.16 18.65
C TRP A 155 -3.23 27.87 19.22
N GLU A 156 -2.85 27.51 20.44
CA GLU A 156 -1.72 28.12 21.16
C GLU A 156 -0.38 27.91 20.44
N ALA A 157 0.57 28.81 20.63
CA ALA A 157 1.88 28.77 19.99
C ALA A 157 2.64 27.45 20.22
N PRO A 158 2.63 26.81 21.40
CA PRO A 158 3.25 25.50 21.58
C PRO A 158 2.62 24.40 20.71
N VAL A 159 1.28 24.37 20.61
CA VAL A 159 0.55 23.41 19.75
C VAL A 159 0.93 23.60 18.27
N GLN A 160 0.95 24.85 17.80
CA GLN A 160 1.36 25.16 16.42
C GLN A 160 2.83 24.79 16.16
N SER A 161 3.73 25.00 17.15
CA SER A 161 5.14 24.62 17.01
C SER A 161 5.31 23.11 16.92
N ASN A 162 4.59 22.35 17.74
CA ASN A 162 4.59 20.88 17.68
C ASN A 162 3.98 20.38 16.35
N ALA A 163 2.92 21.03 15.87
CA ALA A 163 2.33 20.71 14.57
C ALA A 163 3.30 20.97 13.40
N ARG A 164 4.12 22.04 13.45
CA ARG A 164 5.18 22.27 12.44
C ARG A 164 6.27 21.20 12.48
N LEU A 165 6.68 20.78 13.67
CA LEU A 165 7.61 19.63 13.80
C LEU A 165 7.02 18.37 13.20
N MET A 166 5.78 18.05 13.53
CA MET A 166 5.05 16.93 12.96
C MET A 166 4.96 17.02 11.43
N LEU A 167 4.58 18.17 10.89
CA LEU A 167 4.55 18.43 9.45
C LEU A 167 5.91 18.17 8.80
N SER A 168 7.00 18.62 9.42
CA SER A 168 8.35 18.41 8.89
C SER A 168 8.72 16.93 8.83
N GLU A 169 8.36 16.14 9.82
CA GLU A 169 8.60 14.69 9.82
C GLU A 169 7.72 13.96 8.80
N LEU A 170 6.44 14.34 8.68
CA LEU A 170 5.53 13.77 7.67
C LEU A 170 6.00 14.09 6.24
N LEU A 171 6.45 15.31 5.99
CA LEU A 171 7.03 15.71 4.70
C LEU A 171 8.30 14.92 4.37
N ARG A 172 9.19 14.73 5.36
CA ARG A 172 10.39 13.89 5.18
C ARG A 172 10.02 12.46 4.83
N ALA A 173 9.07 11.86 5.56
CA ALA A 173 8.62 10.50 5.32
C ALA A 173 7.98 10.36 3.93
N SER A 174 7.12 11.31 3.53
CA SER A 174 6.48 11.33 2.22
C SER A 174 7.51 11.47 1.09
N ASN A 175 8.46 12.40 1.21
CA ASN A 175 9.52 12.60 0.22
C ASN A 175 10.45 11.38 0.12
N ALA A 176 10.82 10.76 1.23
CA ALA A 176 11.63 9.54 1.23
C ALA A 176 10.92 8.39 0.52
N ARG A 177 9.61 8.21 0.77
CA ARG A 177 8.79 7.20 0.09
C ARG A 177 8.70 7.45 -1.42
N ARG A 178 8.51 8.70 -1.85
CA ARG A 178 8.49 9.07 -3.27
C ARG A 178 9.82 8.78 -3.95
N ALA A 179 10.93 9.21 -3.32
CA ALA A 179 12.27 8.93 -3.84
C ALA A 179 12.52 7.43 -3.96
N GLN A 180 12.05 6.63 -2.99
CA GLN A 180 12.12 5.17 -3.04
C GLN A 180 11.31 4.60 -4.21
N THR A 181 10.07 5.07 -4.40
CA THR A 181 9.20 4.62 -5.51
C THR A 181 9.81 4.98 -6.86
N GLU A 182 10.31 6.20 -7.02
CA GLU A 182 10.99 6.63 -8.26
C GLU A 182 12.27 5.85 -8.52
N SER A 183 13.08 5.60 -7.49
CA SER A 183 14.28 4.77 -7.58
C SER A 183 13.95 3.35 -8.01
N THR A 184 12.92 2.76 -7.41
CA THR A 184 12.42 1.43 -7.77
C THR A 184 11.97 1.40 -9.22
N ARG A 185 11.22 2.41 -9.66
CA ARG A 185 10.75 2.54 -11.05
C ARG A 185 11.92 2.69 -12.04
N ALA A 186 12.92 3.51 -11.70
CA ALA A 186 14.12 3.69 -12.54
C ALA A 186 14.93 2.39 -12.64
N GLN A 187 15.11 1.66 -11.55
CA GLN A 187 15.76 0.34 -11.54
C GLN A 187 15.01 -0.65 -12.42
N LEU A 188 13.67 -0.67 -12.35
CA LEU A 188 12.82 -1.51 -13.17
C LEU A 188 13.05 -1.25 -14.66
N LEU A 189 13.00 0.01 -15.08
CA LEU A 189 13.20 0.40 -16.49
C LEU A 189 14.61 0.05 -16.98
N ALA A 190 15.64 0.23 -16.15
CA ALA A 190 17.01 -0.11 -16.50
C ALA A 190 17.20 -1.62 -16.67
N MET A 191 16.65 -2.43 -15.73
CA MET A 191 16.70 -3.90 -15.81
C MET A 191 15.91 -4.42 -17.01
N LEU A 192 14.73 -3.86 -17.29
CA LEU A 192 13.91 -4.18 -18.45
C LEU A 192 14.69 -3.97 -19.75
N GLY A 193 15.31 -2.81 -19.89
CA GLY A 193 16.10 -2.48 -21.10
C GLY A 193 17.20 -3.49 -21.34
N HIS A 194 17.85 -3.99 -20.29
CA HIS A 194 18.89 -5.03 -20.39
C HIS A 194 18.28 -6.40 -20.71
N ASP A 195 17.29 -6.84 -19.92
CA ASP A 195 16.75 -8.21 -19.99
C ASP A 195 15.86 -8.45 -21.22
N LEU A 196 15.35 -7.39 -21.87
CA LEU A 196 14.67 -7.46 -23.18
C LEU A 196 15.63 -7.44 -24.35
N ARG A 197 16.81 -6.81 -24.22
CA ARG A 197 17.80 -6.74 -25.29
C ARG A 197 18.37 -8.11 -25.65
N ASP A 198 18.63 -8.96 -24.66
CA ASP A 198 19.21 -10.29 -24.87
C ASP A 198 18.32 -11.22 -25.71
N PRO A 199 17.02 -11.44 -25.38
CA PRO A 199 16.14 -12.26 -26.21
C PRO A 199 15.90 -11.64 -27.60
N LEU A 200 15.83 -10.31 -27.70
CA LEU A 200 15.70 -9.61 -28.99
C LEU A 200 16.92 -9.85 -29.88
N HIS A 201 18.14 -9.76 -29.30
CA HIS A 201 19.36 -10.07 -29.99
C HIS A 201 19.39 -11.53 -30.48
N SER A 202 18.94 -12.48 -29.66
CA SER A 202 18.82 -13.90 -30.02
C SER A 202 17.85 -14.12 -31.19
N ILE A 203 16.70 -13.41 -31.19
CA ILE A 203 15.72 -13.47 -32.29
C ILE A 203 16.33 -12.92 -33.57
N ASN A 204 16.96 -11.74 -33.53
CA ASN A 204 17.57 -11.10 -34.69
C ASN A 204 18.70 -11.96 -35.26
N MET A 205 19.55 -12.53 -34.39
CA MET A 205 20.62 -13.44 -34.83
C MET A 205 20.07 -14.71 -35.51
N ALA A 206 19.02 -15.30 -34.90
CA ALA A 206 18.38 -16.48 -35.50
C ALA A 206 17.70 -16.15 -36.85
N GLY A 207 17.05 -14.96 -36.95
CA GLY A 207 16.48 -14.45 -38.18
C GLY A 207 17.54 -14.27 -39.31
N THR A 208 18.65 -13.61 -39.00
CA THR A 208 19.77 -13.41 -39.96
C THR A 208 20.38 -14.74 -40.44
N LEU A 209 20.48 -15.74 -39.55
CA LEU A 209 20.96 -17.07 -39.91
C LEU A 209 19.98 -17.81 -40.82
N LEU A 210 18.66 -17.66 -40.61
CA LEU A 210 17.63 -18.21 -41.47
C LEU A 210 17.67 -17.56 -42.88
N GLU A 211 17.83 -16.24 -42.98
CA GLU A 211 17.93 -15.51 -44.23
C GLU A 211 19.16 -15.94 -45.07
N ARG A 212 20.28 -16.26 -44.41
CA ARG A 212 21.50 -16.73 -45.08
C ARG A 212 21.44 -18.17 -45.58
N GLY A 213 20.32 -18.85 -45.42
CA GLY A 213 20.03 -20.13 -46.04
C GLY A 213 20.84 -21.32 -45.52
N ASN A 214 21.33 -21.27 -44.27
CA ASN A 214 22.03 -22.40 -43.63
C ASN A 214 21.03 -23.50 -43.21
N GLY A 215 20.54 -24.27 -44.22
CA GLY A 215 19.36 -25.14 -44.19
C GLY A 215 19.36 -26.30 -43.18
N ASN A 216 20.50 -26.67 -42.58
CA ASN A 216 20.57 -27.83 -41.70
C ASN A 216 20.15 -27.55 -40.24
N ASN A 217 19.81 -26.30 -39.86
CA ASN A 217 19.56 -25.93 -38.46
C ASN A 217 18.23 -25.19 -38.22
N GLN A 218 17.34 -25.16 -39.23
CA GLN A 218 16.05 -24.42 -39.15
C GLN A 218 15.19 -24.77 -37.91
N PRO A 219 15.02 -26.04 -37.52
CA PRO A 219 14.22 -26.37 -36.33
C PRO A 219 14.83 -25.81 -35.04
N THR A 220 16.17 -25.77 -34.96
CA THR A 220 16.87 -25.23 -33.76
C THR A 220 16.75 -23.71 -33.70
N LEU A 221 16.84 -23.02 -34.85
CA LEU A 221 16.66 -21.57 -34.94
C LEU A 221 15.22 -21.18 -34.62
N GLY A 222 14.24 -21.93 -35.14
CA GLY A 222 12.81 -21.75 -34.79
C GLY A 222 12.55 -21.89 -33.30
N LYS A 223 13.11 -22.93 -32.67
CA LYS A 223 13.02 -23.11 -31.20
C LYS A 223 13.66 -21.97 -30.42
N ARG A 224 14.78 -21.42 -30.88
CA ARG A 224 15.43 -20.26 -30.25
C ARG A 224 14.56 -19.01 -30.32
N ILE A 225 13.96 -18.72 -31.46
CA ILE A 225 13.03 -17.60 -31.65
C ILE A 225 11.84 -17.75 -30.68
N GLN A 226 11.21 -18.93 -30.69
CA GLN A 226 10.06 -19.22 -29.83
C GLN A 226 10.41 -19.05 -28.34
N SER A 227 11.53 -19.62 -27.89
CA SER A 227 11.99 -19.51 -26.50
C SER A 227 12.26 -18.06 -26.11
N SER A 228 12.89 -17.27 -26.98
CA SER A 228 13.18 -15.85 -26.75
C SER A 228 11.90 -15.02 -26.72
N SER A 229 10.94 -15.30 -27.61
CA SER A 229 9.63 -14.66 -27.63
C SER A 229 8.84 -14.93 -26.32
N ASN A 230 8.77 -16.19 -25.91
CA ASN A 230 8.11 -16.59 -24.66
C ASN A 230 8.75 -15.94 -23.42
N ARG A 231 10.09 -15.76 -23.45
CA ARG A 231 10.81 -15.05 -22.39
C ARG A 231 10.41 -13.57 -22.36
N MET A 232 10.35 -12.90 -23.51
CA MET A 232 9.91 -11.51 -23.59
C MET A 232 8.48 -11.32 -23.08
N GLN A 233 7.55 -12.19 -23.48
CA GLN A 233 6.17 -12.14 -23.01
C GLN A 233 6.08 -12.26 -21.50
N ARG A 234 6.85 -13.17 -20.87
CA ARG A 234 6.91 -13.30 -19.41
C ARG A 234 7.45 -12.03 -18.74
N LEU A 235 8.52 -11.43 -19.29
CA LEU A 235 9.10 -10.20 -18.75
C LEU A 235 8.10 -9.04 -18.80
N ILE A 236 7.40 -8.87 -19.92
CA ILE A 236 6.35 -7.86 -20.09
C ILE A 236 5.21 -8.09 -19.10
N GLY A 237 4.75 -9.35 -18.96
CA GLY A 237 3.71 -9.70 -17.99
C GLY A 237 4.11 -9.36 -16.55
N GLN A 238 5.34 -9.67 -16.14
CA GLN A 238 5.86 -9.32 -14.82
C GLN A 238 5.88 -7.81 -14.55
N VAL A 239 6.21 -7.00 -15.56
CA VAL A 239 6.22 -5.54 -15.44
C VAL A 239 4.81 -4.99 -15.32
N LEU A 240 3.87 -5.50 -16.11
CA LEU A 240 2.47 -5.10 -16.03
C LEU A 240 1.86 -5.48 -14.67
N ASP A 241 2.15 -6.68 -14.17
CA ASP A 241 1.72 -7.11 -12.83
C ASP A 241 2.30 -6.19 -11.75
N MET A 242 3.60 -5.89 -11.79
CA MET A 242 4.22 -4.97 -10.86
C MET A 242 3.63 -3.57 -10.92
N SER A 243 3.42 -3.03 -12.13
CA SER A 243 2.80 -1.70 -12.29
C SER A 243 1.40 -1.63 -11.69
N ARG A 244 0.63 -2.72 -11.76
CA ARG A 244 -0.70 -2.80 -11.14
C ARG A 244 -0.63 -2.85 -9.62
N ILE A 245 0.31 -3.65 -9.08
CA ILE A 245 0.53 -3.77 -7.63
C ILE A 245 0.96 -2.42 -7.06
N ASP A 246 1.96 -1.78 -7.65
CA ASP A 246 2.49 -0.50 -7.18
C ASP A 246 1.47 0.66 -7.34
N GLY A 247 0.61 0.58 -8.35
CA GLY A 247 -0.48 1.53 -8.57
C GLY A 247 -1.69 1.33 -7.65
N GLY A 248 -1.66 0.34 -6.77
CA GLY A 248 -2.78 0.03 -5.87
C GLY A 248 -4.04 -0.51 -6.57
N MET A 249 -3.94 -0.84 -7.86
CA MET A 249 -5.07 -1.36 -8.64
C MET A 249 -5.32 -2.86 -8.41
N GLY A 250 -4.41 -3.55 -7.72
CA GLY A 250 -4.44 -5.00 -7.56
C GLY A 250 -4.24 -5.77 -8.88
N LEU A 251 -4.11 -7.09 -8.77
CA LEU A 251 -3.87 -7.97 -9.91
C LEU A 251 -5.15 -8.35 -10.68
N GLY A 252 -6.32 -7.88 -10.20
CA GLY A 252 -7.61 -8.15 -10.81
C GLY A 252 -7.99 -9.64 -10.73
N ILE A 253 -7.80 -10.26 -9.58
CA ILE A 253 -8.04 -11.68 -9.33
C ILE A 253 -9.53 -12.01 -9.39
N LEU A 254 -9.86 -13.08 -10.10
CA LEU A 254 -11.21 -13.62 -10.22
C LEU A 254 -11.33 -14.90 -9.39
N LEU A 255 -11.80 -14.78 -8.14
CA LEU A 255 -11.97 -15.92 -7.25
C LEU A 255 -13.14 -16.80 -7.69
N ALA A 256 -12.84 -18.05 -8.09
CA ALA A 256 -13.81 -19.09 -8.41
C ALA A 256 -13.51 -20.37 -7.61
N PRO A 257 -14.50 -21.28 -7.44
CA PRO A 257 -14.22 -22.60 -6.90
C PRO A 257 -13.19 -23.33 -7.77
N LEU A 258 -12.13 -23.83 -7.17
CA LEU A 258 -11.02 -24.50 -7.84
C LEU A 258 -10.59 -25.74 -7.05
N ASP A 259 -10.48 -26.88 -7.72
CA ASP A 259 -9.76 -28.03 -7.15
C ASP A 259 -8.25 -27.85 -7.39
N LEU A 260 -7.56 -27.49 -6.31
CA LEU A 260 -6.12 -27.24 -6.35
C LEU A 260 -5.32 -28.53 -6.63
N ALA A 261 -5.87 -29.71 -6.28
CA ALA A 261 -5.21 -30.99 -6.55
C ALA A 261 -5.16 -31.32 -8.04
N GLU A 262 -6.22 -31.01 -8.79
CA GLU A 262 -6.25 -31.14 -10.25
C GLU A 262 -5.27 -30.16 -10.91
N LEU A 263 -5.34 -28.89 -10.52
CA LEU A 263 -4.43 -27.88 -11.08
C LEU A 263 -2.95 -28.24 -10.88
N VAL A 264 -2.59 -28.72 -9.68
CA VAL A 264 -1.20 -29.12 -9.38
C VAL A 264 -0.79 -30.33 -10.20
N GLU A 265 -1.67 -31.30 -10.37
CA GLU A 265 -1.39 -32.50 -11.19
C GLU A 265 -1.12 -32.10 -12.65
N ASP A 266 -2.01 -31.30 -13.26
CA ASP A 266 -1.86 -30.84 -14.63
C ASP A 266 -0.54 -30.09 -14.84
N MET A 267 -0.20 -29.20 -13.90
CA MET A 267 1.05 -28.43 -13.97
C MET A 267 2.28 -29.31 -13.81
N VAL A 268 2.25 -30.31 -12.94
CA VAL A 268 3.36 -31.26 -12.75
C VAL A 268 3.56 -32.11 -14.00
N GLU A 269 2.47 -32.58 -14.63
CA GLU A 269 2.54 -33.34 -15.89
C GLU A 269 3.10 -32.47 -17.02
N GLU A 270 2.66 -31.22 -17.14
CA GLU A 270 3.24 -30.27 -18.10
C GLU A 270 4.75 -30.12 -17.92
N MET A 271 5.20 -29.98 -16.66
CA MET A 271 6.64 -29.85 -16.34
C MET A 271 7.41 -31.13 -16.64
N ARG A 272 6.85 -32.32 -16.40
CA ARG A 272 7.45 -33.61 -16.75
C ARG A 272 7.67 -33.73 -18.26
N LEU A 273 6.69 -33.31 -19.06
CA LEU A 273 6.78 -33.30 -20.52
C LEU A 273 7.79 -32.28 -21.03
N ALA A 274 7.79 -31.07 -20.45
CA ALA A 274 8.71 -30.00 -20.86
C ALA A 274 10.16 -30.28 -20.48
N TRP A 275 10.41 -30.97 -19.37
CA TRP A 275 11.73 -31.20 -18.80
C TRP A 275 11.93 -32.68 -18.38
N PRO A 276 12.01 -33.63 -19.33
CA PRO A 276 12.08 -35.05 -19.05
C PRO A 276 13.33 -35.49 -18.25
N ALA A 277 14.39 -34.66 -18.26
CA ALA A 277 15.61 -34.93 -17.51
C ALA A 277 15.47 -34.60 -16.00
N ILE A 278 14.37 -34.00 -15.56
CA ILE A 278 14.12 -33.63 -14.17
C ILE A 278 13.04 -34.54 -13.59
N THR A 279 13.32 -35.10 -12.44
CA THR A 279 12.34 -35.92 -11.71
C THR A 279 11.45 -35.02 -10.86
N TYR A 280 10.12 -35.08 -11.09
CA TYR A 280 9.13 -34.41 -10.27
C TYR A 280 8.38 -35.45 -9.43
N GLU A 281 8.51 -35.35 -8.10
CA GLU A 281 7.79 -36.19 -7.14
C GLU A 281 6.52 -35.47 -6.71
N TYR A 282 5.36 -36.01 -7.10
CA TYR A 282 4.06 -35.53 -6.68
C TYR A 282 3.11 -36.72 -6.54
N THR A 283 2.37 -36.76 -5.44
CA THR A 283 1.26 -37.67 -5.22
C THR A 283 0.01 -36.83 -5.04
N LYS A 284 -0.97 -37.01 -5.92
CA LYS A 284 -2.24 -36.28 -5.85
C LYS A 284 -2.98 -36.67 -4.57
N PRO A 285 -3.32 -35.69 -3.70
CA PRO A 285 -4.20 -35.94 -2.56
C PRO A 285 -5.66 -36.09 -3.00
N GLU A 286 -6.58 -36.28 -2.05
CA GLU A 286 -8.01 -36.07 -2.28
C GLU A 286 -8.28 -34.63 -2.74
N ALA A 287 -9.47 -34.41 -3.34
CA ALA A 287 -9.90 -33.11 -3.85
C ALA A 287 -9.67 -32.01 -2.79
N THR A 288 -8.97 -30.93 -3.18
CA THR A 288 -8.62 -29.81 -2.30
C THR A 288 -9.26 -28.54 -2.84
N LEU A 289 -10.49 -28.28 -2.39
CA LEU A 289 -11.28 -27.14 -2.87
C LEU A 289 -10.86 -25.83 -2.18
N VAL A 290 -10.55 -24.85 -3.00
CA VAL A 290 -10.23 -23.47 -2.59
C VAL A 290 -11.04 -22.49 -3.45
N ARG A 291 -11.15 -21.23 -3.01
CA ARG A 291 -11.60 -20.14 -3.88
C ARG A 291 -10.40 -19.41 -4.41
N ALA A 292 -10.09 -19.60 -5.69
CA ALA A 292 -8.89 -19.05 -6.29
C ALA A 292 -9.06 -18.72 -7.78
N ASP A 293 -8.19 -17.90 -8.31
CA ASP A 293 -8.02 -17.68 -9.75
C ASP A 293 -7.06 -18.73 -10.30
N ALA A 294 -7.56 -19.62 -11.15
CA ALA A 294 -6.80 -20.74 -11.70
C ALA A 294 -5.57 -20.27 -12.50
N GLY A 295 -5.69 -19.18 -13.28
CA GLY A 295 -4.59 -18.61 -14.07
C GLY A 295 -3.49 -18.05 -13.18
N ARG A 296 -3.85 -17.34 -12.12
CA ARG A 296 -2.90 -16.82 -11.14
C ARG A 296 -2.24 -17.91 -10.30
N MET A 297 -2.98 -18.95 -9.95
CA MET A 297 -2.40 -20.10 -9.24
C MET A 297 -1.46 -20.91 -10.14
N SER A 298 -1.76 -21.07 -11.42
CA SER A 298 -0.83 -21.64 -12.42
C SER A 298 0.45 -20.81 -12.52
N GLN A 299 0.34 -19.46 -12.47
CA GLN A 299 1.49 -18.56 -12.46
C GLN A 299 2.35 -18.76 -11.20
N VAL A 300 1.74 -18.92 -10.02
CA VAL A 300 2.44 -19.23 -8.77
C VAL A 300 3.22 -20.54 -8.89
N LEU A 301 2.55 -21.62 -9.29
CA LEU A 301 3.15 -22.95 -9.45
C LEU A 301 4.30 -22.96 -10.46
N SER A 302 4.08 -22.41 -11.66
CA SER A 302 5.09 -22.31 -12.70
C SER A 302 6.33 -21.56 -12.23
N ASN A 303 6.17 -20.45 -11.51
CA ASN A 303 7.29 -19.70 -10.96
C ASN A 303 8.04 -20.48 -9.88
N LEU A 304 7.34 -21.12 -8.93
CA LEU A 304 7.97 -21.92 -7.86
C LEU A 304 8.73 -23.13 -8.43
N MET A 305 8.11 -23.88 -9.35
CA MET A 305 8.77 -25.02 -10.01
C MET A 305 9.94 -24.59 -10.88
N SER A 306 9.83 -23.46 -11.58
CA SER A 306 10.94 -22.87 -12.33
C SER A 306 12.09 -22.46 -11.42
N ASN A 307 11.82 -21.86 -10.27
CA ASN A 307 12.84 -21.55 -9.27
C ASN A 307 13.51 -22.81 -8.75
N ALA A 308 12.74 -23.83 -8.37
CA ALA A 308 13.26 -25.11 -7.91
C ALA A 308 14.17 -25.76 -8.94
N ARG A 309 13.83 -25.68 -10.24
CA ARG A 309 14.64 -26.19 -11.35
C ARG A 309 15.95 -25.42 -11.53
N HIS A 310 15.91 -24.08 -11.43
CA HIS A 310 17.08 -23.25 -11.67
C HIS A 310 18.08 -23.22 -10.51
N HIS A 311 17.60 -23.37 -9.30
CA HIS A 311 18.39 -23.27 -8.07
C HIS A 311 18.60 -24.61 -7.38
N GLY A 312 17.92 -25.66 -7.83
CA GLY A 312 18.09 -27.02 -7.31
C GLY A 312 19.42 -27.67 -7.76
N HIS A 313 19.91 -28.56 -6.95
CA HIS A 313 21.08 -29.40 -7.29
C HIS A 313 20.72 -30.38 -8.41
N VAL A 314 21.58 -30.47 -9.42
CA VAL A 314 21.41 -31.41 -10.54
C VAL A 314 21.35 -32.86 -10.04
N GLY A 315 20.42 -33.65 -10.60
CA GLY A 315 20.25 -35.05 -10.24
C GLY A 315 19.37 -35.31 -9.00
N HIS A 316 18.88 -34.28 -8.36
CA HIS A 316 17.93 -34.41 -7.25
C HIS A 316 16.48 -34.09 -7.71
N PRO A 317 15.46 -34.79 -7.16
CA PRO A 317 14.07 -34.54 -7.54
C PRO A 317 13.56 -33.21 -6.98
N ILE A 318 12.61 -32.62 -7.71
CA ILE A 318 11.76 -31.53 -7.22
C ILE A 318 10.51 -32.17 -6.63
N ARG A 319 10.24 -31.88 -5.36
CA ARG A 319 9.08 -32.40 -4.65
C ARG A 319 7.98 -31.37 -4.60
N VAL A 320 6.80 -31.76 -5.02
CA VAL A 320 5.57 -30.97 -4.88
C VAL A 320 4.66 -31.73 -3.92
N ARG A 321 4.21 -31.07 -2.88
CA ARG A 321 3.27 -31.62 -1.90
C ARG A 321 2.08 -30.73 -1.75
N LEU A 322 0.91 -31.32 -1.71
CA LEU A 322 -0.35 -30.63 -1.41
C LEU A 322 -1.04 -31.39 -0.29
N PHE A 323 -1.42 -30.71 0.75
CA PHE A 323 -2.15 -31.26 1.89
C PHE A 323 -3.08 -30.23 2.53
N SER A 324 -4.09 -30.69 3.23
CA SER A 324 -5.09 -29.86 3.89
C SER A 324 -5.03 -30.05 5.41
N GLY A 325 -5.22 -28.97 6.16
CA GLY A 325 -5.29 -29.03 7.62
C GLY A 325 -5.61 -27.67 8.25
N ALA A 326 -6.35 -27.72 9.35
CA ALA A 326 -6.71 -26.52 10.14
C ALA A 326 -7.35 -25.37 9.32
N GLY A 327 -8.20 -25.71 8.33
CA GLY A 327 -8.86 -24.73 7.47
C GLY A 327 -8.02 -24.20 6.31
N TRP A 328 -6.84 -24.79 6.08
CA TRP A 328 -5.90 -24.33 5.03
C TRP A 328 -5.58 -25.47 4.07
N ALA A 329 -5.45 -25.14 2.79
CA ALA A 329 -4.73 -25.91 1.80
C ALA A 329 -3.29 -25.44 1.77
N THR A 330 -2.32 -26.34 1.90
CA THR A 330 -0.89 -26.05 1.90
C THR A 330 -0.23 -26.72 0.70
N LEU A 331 0.36 -25.90 -0.17
CA LEU A 331 1.14 -26.33 -1.32
C LEU A 331 2.62 -26.06 -1.04
N GLU A 332 3.45 -27.09 -1.13
CA GLU A 332 4.90 -26.98 -0.97
C GLU A 332 5.62 -27.38 -2.25
N VAL A 333 6.61 -26.57 -2.61
CA VAL A 333 7.57 -26.90 -3.66
C VAL A 333 8.96 -26.94 -3.03
N ALA A 334 9.61 -28.09 -3.07
CA ALA A 334 10.91 -28.32 -2.43
C ALA A 334 11.95 -28.82 -3.44
N ASN A 335 13.16 -28.32 -3.30
CA ASN A 335 14.32 -28.79 -4.05
C ASN A 335 15.55 -28.88 -3.13
N ASN A 336 16.47 -29.80 -3.43
CA ASN A 336 17.78 -29.82 -2.77
C ASN A 336 18.59 -28.61 -3.23
N GLY A 337 19.13 -27.84 -2.27
CA GLY A 337 19.86 -26.62 -2.59
C GLY A 337 20.48 -25.98 -1.36
N THR A 338 21.38 -25.03 -1.59
CA THR A 338 22.00 -24.24 -0.52
C THR A 338 20.97 -23.32 0.14
N PRO A 339 21.03 -23.14 1.48
CA PRO A 339 20.16 -22.21 2.17
C PRO A 339 20.34 -20.79 1.63
N ILE A 340 19.24 -20.04 1.57
CA ILE A 340 19.28 -18.60 1.29
C ILE A 340 19.80 -17.90 2.54
N ALA A 341 20.77 -16.98 2.40
CA ALA A 341 21.32 -16.25 3.52
C ALA A 341 20.21 -15.56 4.35
N GLU A 342 20.32 -15.57 5.66
CA GLU A 342 19.28 -15.09 6.58
C GLU A 342 18.91 -13.63 6.33
N GLU A 343 19.90 -12.78 5.97
CA GLU A 343 19.71 -11.38 5.60
C GLU A 343 18.84 -11.21 4.33
N LEU A 344 18.94 -12.17 3.40
CA LEU A 344 18.11 -12.18 2.17
C LEU A 344 16.77 -12.85 2.40
N ALA A 345 16.68 -13.82 3.30
CA ALA A 345 15.46 -14.57 3.57
C ALA A 345 14.33 -13.63 4.06
N SER A 346 14.65 -12.66 4.92
CA SER A 346 13.69 -11.66 5.42
C SER A 346 13.16 -10.70 4.34
N THR A 347 13.88 -10.54 3.23
CA THR A 347 13.52 -9.64 2.13
C THR A 347 13.26 -10.37 0.81
N LEU A 348 13.15 -11.69 0.85
CA LEU A 348 13.07 -12.55 -0.32
C LEU A 348 11.87 -12.25 -1.23
N PHE A 349 10.76 -11.85 -0.62
CA PHE A 349 9.51 -11.49 -1.30
C PHE A 349 9.42 -10.00 -1.67
N ASN A 350 10.48 -9.21 -1.41
CA ASN A 350 10.54 -7.83 -1.87
C ASN A 350 10.95 -7.77 -3.35
N PRO A 351 10.52 -6.74 -4.10
CA PRO A 351 10.88 -6.62 -5.51
C PRO A 351 12.40 -6.47 -5.69
N PHE A 352 12.93 -6.95 -6.81
CA PHE A 352 14.34 -6.83 -7.24
C PHE A 352 15.37 -7.55 -6.35
N LYS A 353 14.95 -8.39 -5.43
CA LYS A 353 15.88 -9.19 -4.63
C LYS A 353 16.33 -10.43 -5.42
N ARG A 354 17.62 -10.62 -5.50
CA ARG A 354 18.23 -11.77 -6.16
C ARG A 354 19.15 -12.48 -5.16
N SER A 355 18.94 -13.75 -4.96
CA SER A 355 19.80 -14.58 -4.11
C SER A 355 21.14 -14.95 -4.76
N SER A 356 21.33 -14.66 -6.05
CA SER A 356 22.42 -15.21 -6.86
C SER A 356 23.38 -14.15 -7.42
N LEU A 357 23.77 -13.14 -6.62
CA LEU A 357 24.82 -12.18 -7.01
C LEU A 357 26.19 -12.87 -7.32
N HIS A 358 26.40 -14.11 -6.86
CA HIS A 358 27.68 -14.83 -6.95
C HIS A 358 27.73 -15.93 -8.02
N ASN A 359 26.63 -16.25 -8.73
CA ASN A 359 26.66 -17.28 -9.78
C ASN A 359 26.34 -16.68 -11.16
N PRO A 360 27.32 -16.58 -12.08
CA PRO A 360 27.16 -16.02 -13.41
C PRO A 360 26.14 -16.76 -14.29
N GLN A 361 25.89 -18.05 -14.01
CA GLN A 361 24.94 -18.87 -14.76
C GLN A 361 23.46 -18.63 -14.37
N ASN A 362 23.21 -17.97 -13.24
CA ASN A 362 21.87 -17.70 -12.71
C ASN A 362 21.42 -16.24 -12.88
N ARG A 363 21.99 -15.51 -13.83
CA ARG A 363 21.65 -14.09 -14.11
C ARG A 363 20.29 -13.86 -14.79
N THR A 364 19.50 -14.91 -15.00
CA THR A 364 18.26 -14.85 -15.78
C THR A 364 17.03 -14.56 -14.91
N GLY A 365 16.70 -13.28 -14.72
CA GLY A 365 15.43 -12.85 -14.13
C GLY A 365 15.54 -11.52 -13.41
N MET A 366 14.45 -10.70 -13.43
CA MET A 366 14.37 -9.38 -12.81
C MET A 366 14.28 -9.40 -11.27
N GLY A 367 14.18 -10.57 -10.64
CA GLY A 367 13.90 -10.68 -9.20
C GLY A 367 12.47 -10.27 -8.83
N LEU A 368 11.54 -10.32 -9.78
CA LEU A 368 10.12 -9.99 -9.56
C LEU A 368 9.25 -11.22 -9.31
N GLY A 369 9.71 -12.42 -9.66
CA GLY A 369 8.87 -13.63 -9.60
C GLY A 369 8.31 -13.90 -8.21
N LEU A 370 9.14 -13.88 -7.17
CA LEU A 370 8.71 -14.13 -5.78
C LEU A 370 7.85 -12.98 -5.23
N TYR A 371 8.12 -11.74 -5.60
CA TYR A 371 7.28 -10.59 -5.24
C TYR A 371 5.87 -10.71 -5.83
N ILE A 372 5.76 -11.06 -7.12
CA ILE A 372 4.46 -11.26 -7.78
C ILE A 372 3.71 -12.44 -7.16
N ILE A 373 4.40 -13.56 -6.88
CA ILE A 373 3.79 -14.70 -6.17
C ILE A 373 3.23 -14.27 -4.82
N ALA A 374 4.02 -13.53 -4.02
CA ALA A 374 3.57 -13.07 -2.71
C ALA A 374 2.35 -12.15 -2.81
N SER A 375 2.29 -11.32 -3.84
CA SER A 375 1.14 -10.45 -4.09
C SER A 375 -0.09 -11.24 -4.53
N ILE A 376 0.06 -12.23 -5.45
CA ILE A 376 -1.03 -13.14 -5.83
C ILE A 376 -1.57 -13.85 -4.59
N VAL A 377 -0.70 -14.47 -3.80
CA VAL A 377 -1.10 -15.24 -2.62
C VAL A 377 -1.82 -14.36 -1.60
N ARG A 378 -1.34 -13.13 -1.38
CA ARG A 378 -1.98 -12.16 -0.47
C ARG A 378 -3.38 -11.75 -0.95
N GLU A 379 -3.57 -11.51 -2.25
CA GLU A 379 -4.89 -11.19 -2.79
C GLU A 379 -5.87 -12.39 -2.77
N HIS A 380 -5.36 -13.61 -2.55
CA HIS A 380 -6.13 -14.81 -2.26
C HIS A 380 -6.33 -15.06 -0.75
N GLU A 381 -6.05 -14.06 0.10
CA GLU A 381 -6.10 -14.17 1.57
C GLU A 381 -5.19 -15.28 2.11
N GLY A 382 -4.12 -15.60 1.36
CA GLY A 382 -3.18 -16.65 1.67
C GLY A 382 -1.87 -16.14 2.26
N GLU A 383 -0.99 -17.08 2.56
CA GLU A 383 0.35 -16.84 3.10
C GLU A 383 1.40 -17.57 2.28
N ILE A 384 2.56 -16.94 2.06
CA ILE A 384 3.73 -17.59 1.48
C ILE A 384 4.90 -17.51 2.44
N SER A 385 5.64 -18.61 2.55
CA SER A 385 6.82 -18.70 3.40
C SER A 385 7.96 -19.46 2.73
N TYR A 386 9.15 -19.25 3.24
CA TYR A 386 10.38 -19.95 2.90
C TYR A 386 10.95 -20.61 4.14
N ARG A 387 11.45 -21.86 4.00
CA ARG A 387 12.28 -22.51 5.01
C ARG A 387 13.36 -23.35 4.35
N HIS A 388 14.43 -23.59 5.08
CA HIS A 388 15.44 -24.55 4.70
C HIS A 388 15.50 -25.62 5.77
N GLU A 389 15.25 -26.88 5.39
CA GLU A 389 15.17 -28.00 6.30
C GLU A 389 15.69 -29.27 5.61
N GLY A 390 16.53 -30.05 6.30
CA GLY A 390 17.05 -31.31 5.76
C GLY A 390 17.83 -31.18 4.46
N GLY A 391 18.51 -30.07 4.20
CA GLY A 391 19.24 -29.81 2.95
C GLY A 391 18.32 -29.41 1.79
N GLN A 392 17.06 -29.13 2.06
CA GLN A 392 16.08 -28.71 1.07
C GLN A 392 15.64 -27.26 1.28
N VAL A 393 15.54 -26.53 0.18
CA VAL A 393 14.84 -25.26 0.07
C VAL A 393 13.37 -25.54 -0.16
N VAL A 394 12.50 -25.06 0.71
CA VAL A 394 11.05 -25.30 0.64
C VAL A 394 10.34 -23.95 0.59
N PHE A 395 9.53 -23.74 -0.44
CA PHE A 395 8.55 -22.68 -0.52
C PHE A 395 7.18 -23.26 -0.21
N SER A 396 6.45 -22.64 0.72
CA SER A 396 5.12 -23.06 1.16
C SER A 396 4.11 -21.96 0.91
N VAL A 397 3.03 -22.28 0.22
CA VAL A 397 1.86 -21.42 -0.03
C VAL A 397 0.67 -22.00 0.69
N ARG A 398 0.00 -21.18 1.50
CA ARG A 398 -1.22 -21.54 2.23
C ARG A 398 -2.38 -20.73 1.70
N LEU A 399 -3.49 -21.39 1.37
CA LEU A 399 -4.73 -20.76 0.93
C LEU A 399 -5.86 -21.22 1.84
N PRO A 400 -6.85 -20.35 2.15
CA PRO A 400 -8.05 -20.77 2.87
C PRO A 400 -8.79 -21.87 2.08
N LEU A 401 -9.21 -22.95 2.75
CA LEU A 401 -10.10 -23.92 2.14
C LEU A 401 -11.46 -23.26 1.87
N ALA A 402 -12.07 -23.62 0.76
CA ALA A 402 -13.46 -23.23 0.53
C ALA A 402 -14.33 -23.82 1.63
N GLU A 403 -15.13 -22.99 2.30
CA GLU A 403 -16.19 -23.51 3.15
C GLU A 403 -17.13 -24.36 2.28
N MET A 404 -17.20 -25.67 2.56
CA MET A 404 -18.24 -26.49 1.95
C MET A 404 -19.56 -26.00 2.53
N ASP A 405 -20.35 -25.31 1.70
CA ASP A 405 -21.78 -25.11 1.99
C ASP A 405 -22.34 -26.47 2.31
N ARG A 406 -22.58 -26.75 3.58
CA ARG A 406 -23.42 -27.87 4.00
C ARG A 406 -24.84 -27.52 3.60
N ALA A 407 -25.11 -27.58 2.29
CA ALA A 407 -26.48 -27.69 1.80
C ALA A 407 -27.02 -29.00 2.37
N GLY A 408 -27.77 -28.87 3.44
CA GLY A 408 -28.52 -29.98 4.00
C GLY A 408 -29.43 -30.60 2.92
N PRO A 409 -29.68 -31.91 2.98
CA PRO A 409 -30.62 -32.53 2.09
C PRO A 409 -32.01 -31.97 2.39
N THR A 410 -32.64 -31.36 1.38
CA THR A 410 -34.10 -31.11 1.36
C THR A 410 -34.85 -32.41 1.15
#